data_afb6f86893663f902e4f7f553f3550f6
#
_entry.id   afb6f86893663f902e4f7f553f3550f6
#
_cell.length_a   1.000
_cell.length_b   1.000
_cell.length_c   1.000
_cell.angle_alpha   90.00
_cell.angle_beta   90.00
_cell.angle_gamma   90.00
#
_symmetry.space_group_name_H-M   'P 1'
#
loop_
_entity.id
_entity.type
_entity.pdbx_description
1 polymer ?
#
loop_
_entity_poly.entity_id
_entity_poly.type
_entity_poly.pdbx_seq_one_letter_code
_entity_poly.pdbx_strand_id
1 'polypeptide(L)'
;WEEVFGEDAAECFTVWSVAVYIDEIVRAGKECLCLPMYTNVWLGEMHNRVPGVDYPSGGAVSKLLPLFRKGASHLDAVSPDIYLQDQATAMISLITFRSCCPAHCQ
;
A
#
# COMPACT_ATOMS: atom_id res chain seq x y z
N TRP A 1 -10.15 16.49 3.58
CA TRP A 1 -10.06 15.25 2.81
C TRP A 1 -11.10 15.17 1.71
N GLU A 2 -12.37 15.38 2.03
CA GLU A 2 -13.47 15.31 1.06
C GLU A 2 -13.32 16.31 -0.09
N GLU A 3 -12.85 17.52 0.17
CA GLU A 3 -12.58 18.53 -0.85
C GLU A 3 -11.50 18.12 -1.87
N VAL A 4 -10.57 17.24 -1.46
CA VAL A 4 -9.42 16.82 -2.28
C VAL A 4 -9.66 15.47 -2.93
N PHE A 5 -10.26 14.52 -2.18
CA PHE A 5 -10.36 13.10 -2.57
C PHE A 5 -11.80 12.67 -2.90
N GLY A 6 -12.80 13.53 -2.68
CA GLY A 6 -14.19 13.24 -2.99
C GLY A 6 -14.68 11.96 -2.32
N GLU A 7 -15.25 11.06 -3.12
CA GLU A 7 -15.79 9.76 -2.63
C GLU A 7 -14.73 8.83 -2.06
N ASP A 8 -13.47 8.95 -2.47
CA ASP A 8 -12.35 8.16 -1.96
C ASP A 8 -11.78 8.69 -0.63
N ALA A 9 -12.29 9.81 -0.09
CA ALA A 9 -11.73 10.50 1.06
C ALA A 9 -11.59 9.60 2.30
N ALA A 10 -12.59 8.80 2.60
CA ALA A 10 -12.58 7.89 3.75
C ALA A 10 -11.50 6.79 3.61
N GLU A 11 -11.38 6.20 2.42
CA GLU A 11 -10.34 5.20 2.14
C GLU A 11 -8.95 5.82 2.16
N CYS A 12 -8.77 6.98 1.54
CA CYS A 12 -7.51 7.73 1.55
C CYS A 12 -7.08 8.11 2.98
N PHE A 13 -8.00 8.57 3.81
CA PHE A 13 -7.73 8.90 5.22
C PHE A 13 -7.28 7.67 6.01
N THR A 14 -7.95 6.54 5.82
CA THR A 14 -7.61 5.30 6.50
C THR A 14 -6.23 4.81 6.09
N VAL A 15 -5.94 4.79 4.78
CA VAL A 15 -4.64 4.41 4.23
C VAL A 15 -3.52 5.32 4.74
N TRP A 16 -3.75 6.63 4.76
CA TRP A 16 -2.78 7.58 5.32
C TRP A 16 -2.48 7.33 6.79
N SER A 17 -3.53 7.12 7.59
CA SER A 17 -3.39 6.87 9.03
C SER A 17 -2.61 5.60 9.32
N VAL A 18 -2.88 4.52 8.57
CA VAL A 18 -2.14 3.25 8.68
C VAL A 18 -0.69 3.43 8.23
N ALA A 19 -0.45 4.13 7.13
CA ALA A 19 0.89 4.38 6.60
C ALA A 19 1.76 5.15 7.61
N VAL A 20 1.24 6.23 8.19
CA VAL A 20 1.95 7.02 9.21
C VAL A 20 2.24 6.18 10.46
N TYR A 21 1.29 5.37 10.89
CA TYR A 21 1.51 4.45 12.02
C TYR A 21 2.63 3.44 11.74
N ILE A 22 2.64 2.85 10.54
CA ILE A 22 3.70 1.93 10.10
C ILE A 22 5.04 2.66 10.03
N ASP A 23 5.08 3.90 9.54
CA ASP A 23 6.31 4.71 9.44
C ASP A 23 6.96 4.92 10.81
N GLU A 24 6.16 5.23 11.83
CA GLU A 24 6.66 5.38 13.21
C GLU A 24 7.26 4.09 13.77
N ILE A 25 6.61 2.93 13.51
CA ILE A 25 7.14 1.63 13.93
C ILE A 25 8.46 1.32 13.21
N VAL A 26 8.52 1.55 11.89
CA VAL A 26 9.71 1.32 11.08
C VAL A 26 10.86 2.21 11.53
N ARG A 27 10.59 3.49 11.77
CA ARG A 27 11.59 4.44 12.27
C ARG A 27 12.17 3.98 13.61
N ALA A 28 11.31 3.65 14.56
CA ALA A 28 11.74 3.15 15.88
C ALA A 28 12.51 1.81 15.77
N GLY A 29 12.07 0.92 14.89
CA GLY A 29 12.76 -0.34 14.63
C GLY A 29 14.16 -0.14 14.06
N LYS A 30 14.31 0.77 13.11
CA LYS A 30 15.61 1.10 12.49
C LYS A 30 16.59 1.81 13.44
N GLU A 31 16.07 2.55 14.42
CA GLU A 31 16.90 3.10 15.51
C GLU A 31 17.51 2.00 16.39
N CYS A 32 16.79 0.90 16.60
CA CYS A 32 17.29 -0.24 17.36
C CYS A 32 18.23 -1.14 16.53
N LEU A 33 17.86 -1.40 15.28
CA LEU A 33 18.61 -2.26 14.38
C LEU A 33 18.40 -1.83 12.93
N CYS A 34 19.45 -1.33 12.29
CA CYS A 34 19.39 -0.83 10.92
C CYS A 34 19.30 -1.97 9.90
N LEU A 35 18.11 -2.55 9.77
CA LEU A 35 17.78 -3.56 8.78
C LEU A 35 16.71 -3.05 7.81
N PRO A 36 16.70 -3.52 6.56
CA PRO A 36 15.59 -3.28 5.65
C PRO A 36 14.29 -3.82 6.23
N MET A 37 13.24 -2.98 6.20
CA MET A 37 11.92 -3.33 6.69
C MET A 37 10.90 -3.22 5.56
N TYR A 38 9.99 -4.18 5.50
CA TYR A 38 8.91 -4.20 4.52
C TYR A 38 7.58 -4.52 5.19
N THR A 39 6.51 -4.18 4.52
CA THR A 39 5.16 -4.61 4.87
C THR A 39 4.53 -5.32 3.68
N ASN A 40 3.72 -6.32 3.97
CA ASN A 40 2.85 -6.91 2.96
C ASN A 40 1.50 -6.17 2.94
N VAL A 41 0.89 -6.15 1.78
CA VAL A 41 -0.36 -5.44 1.54
C VAL A 41 -1.26 -6.24 0.61
N TRP A 42 -2.56 -6.06 0.77
CA TRP A 42 -3.57 -6.62 -0.11
C TRP A 42 -3.55 -5.91 -1.47
N LEU A 43 -3.62 -6.65 -2.58
CA LEU A 43 -3.67 -6.07 -3.94
C LEU A 43 -5.00 -5.37 -4.25
N GLY A 44 -6.06 -5.80 -3.66
CA GLY A 44 -7.36 -5.21 -3.38
C GLY A 44 -8.23 -4.65 -4.50
N GLU A 45 -7.71 -4.39 -5.66
CA GLU A 45 -8.50 -3.80 -6.74
C GLU A 45 -9.13 -4.89 -7.62
N MET A 46 -10.26 -5.39 -7.20
CA MET A 46 -11.19 -6.04 -8.13
C MET A 46 -12.29 -5.04 -8.49
N HIS A 47 -12.55 -4.88 -9.78
CA HIS A 47 -13.61 -4.00 -10.26
C HIS A 47 -14.91 -4.22 -9.50
N ASN A 48 -15.57 -3.13 -9.12
CA ASN A 48 -16.85 -3.11 -8.39
C ASN A 48 -16.80 -3.62 -6.93
N ARG A 49 -15.66 -3.53 -6.25
CA ARG A 49 -15.55 -3.85 -4.82
C ARG A 49 -15.47 -2.60 -3.96
N VAL A 50 -16.16 -2.63 -2.82
CA VAL A 50 -16.26 -1.51 -1.88
C VAL A 50 -15.22 -1.67 -0.77
N PRO A 51 -14.33 -0.68 -0.55
CA PRO A 51 -13.37 -0.71 0.55
C PRO A 51 -14.06 -0.83 1.91
N GLY A 52 -13.54 -1.69 2.77
CA GLY A 52 -14.10 -1.93 4.10
C GLY A 52 -15.31 -2.86 4.13
N VAL A 53 -15.86 -3.23 2.96
CA VAL A 53 -16.97 -4.19 2.81
C VAL A 53 -16.48 -5.45 2.10
N ASP A 54 -15.93 -5.30 0.90
CA ASP A 54 -15.48 -6.41 0.06
C ASP A 54 -14.00 -6.75 0.25
N TYR A 55 -13.22 -5.79 0.73
CA TYR A 55 -11.82 -5.97 1.11
C TYR A 55 -11.42 -5.05 2.26
N PRO A 56 -10.38 -5.39 3.05
CA PRO A 56 -9.93 -4.57 4.15
C PRO A 56 -9.50 -3.17 3.70
N SER A 57 -10.09 -2.13 4.29
CA SER A 57 -9.67 -0.74 4.08
C SER A 57 -8.38 -0.45 4.87
N GLY A 58 -7.56 0.47 4.35
CA GLY A 58 -6.31 0.93 5.00
C GLY A 58 -5.04 0.31 4.46
N GLY A 59 -5.14 -0.69 3.59
CA GLY A 59 -3.99 -1.27 2.88
C GLY A 59 -3.54 -0.44 1.67
N ALA A 60 -2.30 -0.63 1.24
CA ALA A 60 -1.74 -0.01 0.05
C ALA A 60 -2.19 -0.72 -1.22
N VAL A 61 -3.50 -0.69 -1.51
CA VAL A 61 -4.02 -1.13 -2.82
C VAL A 61 -3.38 -0.30 -3.94
N SER A 62 -3.32 -0.83 -5.15
CA SER A 62 -2.56 -0.23 -6.26
C SER A 62 -2.85 1.26 -6.46
N LYS A 63 -4.12 1.66 -6.44
CA LYS A 63 -4.54 3.08 -6.61
C LYS A 63 -4.04 4.00 -5.48
N LEU A 64 -3.85 3.47 -4.27
CA LEU A 64 -3.46 4.22 -3.07
C LEU A 64 -1.99 4.02 -2.67
N LEU A 65 -1.25 3.18 -3.40
CA LEU A 65 0.15 2.92 -3.14
C LEU A 65 1.02 4.19 -3.10
N PRO A 66 0.83 5.20 -3.98
CA PRO A 66 1.60 6.44 -3.90
C PRO A 66 1.34 7.21 -2.60
N LEU A 67 0.09 7.23 -2.12
CA LEU A 67 -0.28 7.87 -0.86
C LEU A 67 0.31 7.13 0.33
N PHE A 68 0.21 5.80 0.33
CA PHE A 68 0.78 4.93 1.36
C PHE A 68 2.29 5.13 1.49
N ARG A 69 3.02 5.10 0.37
CA ARG A 69 4.48 5.30 0.37
C ARG A 69 4.89 6.68 0.85
N LYS A 70 4.06 7.69 0.61
CA LYS A 70 4.32 9.03 1.13
C LYS A 70 4.15 9.09 2.66
N GLY A 71 3.18 8.38 3.20
CA GLY A 71 2.96 8.27 4.64
C GLY A 71 3.98 7.37 5.35
N ALA A 72 4.43 6.29 4.69
CA ALA A 72 5.41 5.33 5.20
C ALA A 72 6.77 5.50 4.51
N SER A 73 7.38 6.66 4.66
CA SER A 73 8.59 7.07 3.92
C SER A 73 9.87 6.35 4.37
N HIS A 74 9.91 5.83 5.59
CA HIS A 74 11.04 5.05 6.11
C HIS A 74 10.98 3.56 5.75
N LEU A 75 9.87 3.11 5.18
CA LEU A 75 9.69 1.73 4.74
C LEU A 75 10.49 1.47 3.46
N ASP A 76 11.28 0.41 3.43
CA ASP A 76 12.15 0.09 2.30
C ASP A 76 11.38 -0.55 1.14
N ALA A 77 10.39 -1.39 1.46
CA ALA A 77 9.58 -2.06 0.44
C ALA A 77 8.14 -2.30 0.88
N VAL A 78 7.28 -2.39 -0.12
CA VAL A 78 5.90 -2.86 0.04
C VAL A 78 5.76 -4.11 -0.83
N SER A 79 5.30 -5.20 -0.25
CA SER A 79 5.17 -6.50 -0.92
C SER A 79 3.69 -6.87 -1.05
N PRO A 80 3.19 -7.12 -2.27
CA PRO A 80 1.79 -7.52 -2.43
C PRO A 80 1.57 -8.97 -2.01
N ASP A 81 0.46 -9.23 -1.33
CA ASP A 81 -0.03 -10.58 -1.07
C ASP A 81 -0.72 -11.14 -2.32
N ILE A 82 -0.14 -12.17 -2.92
CA ILE A 82 -0.62 -12.73 -4.16
C ILE A 82 -1.30 -14.07 -3.89
N TYR A 83 -2.63 -14.06 -3.87
CA TYR A 83 -3.48 -15.25 -3.70
C TYR A 83 -4.22 -15.65 -4.99
N LEU A 84 -3.69 -15.24 -6.15
CA LEU A 84 -4.34 -15.47 -7.42
C LEU A 84 -3.97 -16.85 -7.98
N GLN A 85 -4.97 -17.63 -8.36
CA GLN A 85 -4.78 -18.95 -8.97
C GLN A 85 -4.38 -18.85 -10.45
N ASP A 86 -4.64 -17.70 -11.08
CA ASP A 86 -4.30 -17.45 -12.48
C ASP A 86 -3.01 -16.63 -12.61
N GLN A 87 -1.99 -17.22 -13.23
CA GLN A 87 -0.69 -16.60 -13.43
C GLN A 87 -0.75 -15.30 -14.25
N ALA A 88 -1.64 -15.21 -15.22
CA ALA A 88 -1.75 -14.01 -16.07
C ALA A 88 -2.26 -12.81 -15.25
N THR A 89 -3.30 -13.01 -14.44
CA THR A 89 -3.85 -11.98 -13.56
C THR A 89 -2.84 -11.59 -12.47
N ALA A 90 -2.11 -12.56 -11.91
CA ALA A 90 -1.03 -12.29 -10.96
C ALA A 90 0.09 -11.43 -11.57
N MET A 91 0.51 -11.73 -12.80
CA MET A 91 1.52 -10.96 -13.53
C MET A 91 1.05 -9.52 -13.80
N ILE A 92 -0.19 -9.33 -14.23
CA ILE A 92 -0.76 -7.99 -14.49
C ILE A 92 -0.79 -7.18 -13.19
N SER A 93 -1.23 -7.77 -12.10
CA SER A 93 -1.27 -7.12 -10.79
C SER A 93 0.12 -6.72 -10.30
N LEU A 94 1.13 -7.59 -10.48
CA LEU A 94 2.53 -7.29 -10.14
C LEU A 94 3.10 -6.16 -11.00
N ILE A 95 2.81 -6.14 -12.31
CA ILE A 95 3.27 -5.09 -13.21
C ILE A 95 2.65 -3.76 -12.82
N THR A 96 1.35 -3.72 -12.54
CA THR A 96 0.64 -2.53 -12.08
C THR A 96 1.22 -2.03 -10.77
N PHE A 97 1.41 -2.91 -9.80
CA PHE A 97 2.00 -2.58 -8.51
C PHE A 97 3.43 -2.05 -8.64
N ARG A 98 4.26 -2.68 -9.47
CA ARG A 98 5.64 -2.25 -9.74
C ARG A 98 5.71 -0.90 -10.47
N SER A 99 4.77 -0.62 -11.38
CA SER A 99 4.71 0.64 -12.12
C SER A 99 4.37 1.83 -11.21
N CYS A 100 3.67 1.59 -10.10
CA CYS A 100 3.41 2.58 -9.07
C CYS A 100 4.60 2.80 -8.12
N CYS A 101 5.65 1.97 -8.20
CA CYS A 101 6.87 2.13 -7.42
C CYS A 101 7.91 2.91 -8.25
N PRO A 102 8.23 4.18 -7.95
CA PRO A 102 9.34 4.85 -8.61
C PRO A 102 10.65 4.09 -8.36
N ALA A 103 11.42 3.92 -9.42
CA ALA A 103 12.70 3.21 -9.40
C ALA A 103 13.77 4.00 -8.60
N HIS A 104 13.72 3.91 -7.29
CA HIS A 104 14.77 4.37 -6.39
C HIS A 104 15.15 3.28 -5.38
N CYS A 105 15.38 2.08 -5.89
CA CYS A 105 16.18 1.06 -5.23
C CYS A 105 17.21 0.58 -6.27
N GLN A 106 18.26 1.34 -6.46
CA GLN A 106 19.55 0.87 -6.94
C GLN A 106 20.53 0.88 -5.78
#